data_8d99ecdaba70a13da7067c3c06b93d8a
#
_entry.id   8d99ecdaba70a13da7067c3c06b93d8a
#
_cell.length_a   1.000
_cell.length_b   1.000
_cell.length_c   1.000
_cell.angle_alpha   90.00
_cell.angle_beta   90.00
_cell.angle_gamma   90.00
#
_symmetry.space_group_name_H-M   'P 1'
#
loop_
_entity.id
_entity.type
_entity.pdbx_description
1 polymer ?
#
loop_
_entity_poly.entity_id
_entity_poly.type
_entity_poly.pdbx_seq_one_letter_code
_entity_poly.pdbx_strand_id
1 'polypeptide(L)'
;MRKLILLLLFIVPFFSWGQLDSSKKYSVNTIAFYNVENLFDTINDPKTFDDDRTPKGKDKWSSIIYKKKIKNIAKVISEIGREISNSGPSIIGLSEVENKNVLIDLIKSEKLKKESYGIAHYDSPDER
;
A
#
# COMPACT_ATOMS: atom_id res chain seq x y z
N MET A 1 9.53 21.73 54.76
CA MET A 1 9.92 22.39 53.52
C MET A 1 10.66 21.45 52.53
N ARG A 2 11.69 20.74 52.94
CA ARG A 2 12.44 19.79 52.05
C ARG A 2 11.58 18.71 51.39
N LYS A 3 10.58 18.15 52.08
CA LYS A 3 9.66 17.11 51.57
C LYS A 3 8.66 17.66 50.54
N LEU A 4 8.28 18.92 50.67
CA LEU A 4 7.38 19.60 49.74
C LEU A 4 8.06 19.93 48.39
N ILE A 5 9.35 20.29 48.45
CA ILE A 5 10.18 20.52 47.24
C ILE A 5 10.38 19.24 46.44
N LEU A 6 10.59 18.07 47.13
CA LEU A 6 10.70 16.77 46.47
C LEU A 6 9.38 16.34 45.78
N LEU A 7 8.23 16.66 46.35
CA LEU A 7 6.93 16.37 45.73
C LEU A 7 6.71 17.22 44.48
N LEU A 8 7.08 18.49 44.48
CA LEU A 8 7.02 19.37 43.32
C LEU A 8 7.93 18.91 42.17
N LEU A 9 9.12 18.40 42.46
CA LEU A 9 10.05 17.83 41.46
C LEU A 9 9.51 16.56 40.79
N PHE A 10 8.61 15.82 41.44
CA PHE A 10 7.99 14.62 40.86
C PHE A 10 6.79 14.93 39.96
N ILE A 11 6.17 16.11 40.09
CA ILE A 11 4.97 16.51 39.32
C ILE A 11 5.35 17.18 37.99
N VAL A 12 6.52 17.84 37.93
CA VAL A 12 6.98 18.59 36.73
C VAL A 12 7.09 17.72 35.48
N PRO A 13 7.60 16.46 35.51
CA PRO A 13 7.71 15.66 34.28
C PRO A 13 6.35 15.22 33.68
N PHE A 14 5.24 15.26 34.42
CA PHE A 14 3.93 14.90 33.90
C PHE A 14 3.30 16.00 33.00
N PHE A 15 3.86 17.18 32.95
CA PHE A 15 3.41 18.29 32.09
C PHE A 15 4.28 18.46 30.84
N SER A 16 5.12 17.49 30.50
CA SER A 16 5.84 17.48 29.23
C SER A 16 4.87 17.15 28.08
N TRP A 17 4.15 18.15 27.63
CA TRP A 17 3.32 18.07 26.43
C TRP A 17 4.22 18.24 25.22
N GLY A 18 4.40 17.19 24.44
CA GLY A 18 4.96 17.31 23.11
C GLY A 18 4.01 18.15 22.26
N GLN A 19 4.19 19.46 22.26
CA GLN A 19 3.34 20.35 21.47
C GLN A 19 3.84 20.36 20.03
N LEU A 20 2.98 19.93 19.11
CA LEU A 20 3.11 20.32 17.71
C LEU A 20 3.09 21.85 17.63
N ASP A 21 4.11 22.42 17.02
CA ASP A 21 4.20 23.87 16.80
C ASP A 21 3.08 24.28 15.83
N SER A 22 2.00 24.86 16.38
CA SER A 22 0.82 25.26 15.60
C SER A 22 1.09 26.37 14.59
N SER A 23 2.25 27.02 14.66
CA SER A 23 2.69 28.03 13.69
C SER A 23 3.27 27.39 12.41
N LYS A 24 3.64 26.11 12.45
CA LYS A 24 4.20 25.37 11.32
C LYS A 24 3.13 24.64 10.53
N LYS A 25 3.23 24.70 9.21
CA LYS A 25 2.44 23.86 8.31
C LYS A 25 3.16 22.53 8.12
N TYR A 26 2.48 21.43 8.44
CA TYR A 26 2.98 20.08 8.24
C TYR A 26 2.34 19.48 6.99
N SER A 27 3.15 18.76 6.21
CA SER A 27 2.66 17.89 5.13
C SER A 27 2.78 16.45 5.60
N VAL A 28 1.68 15.71 5.56
CA VAL A 28 1.65 14.30 5.92
C VAL A 28 1.67 13.47 4.65
N ASN A 29 2.60 12.50 4.59
CA ASN A 29 2.69 11.54 3.51
C ASN A 29 2.56 10.13 4.09
N THR A 30 1.76 9.29 3.44
CA THR A 30 1.57 7.90 3.84
C THR A 30 2.51 7.00 3.06
N ILE A 31 3.17 6.08 3.76
CA ILE A 31 3.91 4.96 3.17
C ILE A 31 3.18 3.68 3.59
N ALA A 32 2.90 2.79 2.65
CA ALA A 32 2.14 1.58 2.90
C ALA A 32 2.83 0.34 2.34
N PHE A 33 2.49 -0.82 2.91
CA PHE A 33 2.79 -2.15 2.37
C PHE A 33 1.50 -2.94 2.31
N TYR A 34 1.26 -3.62 1.18
CA TYR A 34 0.05 -4.38 0.98
C TYR A 34 0.34 -5.68 0.22
N ASN A 35 -0.04 -6.81 0.82
CA ASN A 35 -0.05 -8.09 0.12
C ASN A 35 -1.35 -8.17 -0.71
N VAL A 36 -1.21 -8.30 -2.04
CA VAL A 36 -2.34 -8.34 -2.96
C VAL A 36 -2.88 -9.75 -3.21
N GLU A 37 -2.35 -10.74 -2.49
CA GLU A 37 -2.81 -12.14 -2.54
C GLU A 37 -2.81 -12.72 -3.97
N ASN A 38 -1.64 -12.83 -4.58
CA ASN A 38 -1.44 -13.41 -5.91
C ASN A 38 -2.18 -12.64 -7.02
N LEU A 39 -1.64 -11.48 -7.38
CA LEU A 39 -2.13 -10.72 -8.53
C LEU A 39 -1.48 -11.24 -9.82
N PHE A 40 -2.17 -12.15 -10.50
CA PHE A 40 -1.80 -12.69 -11.80
C PHE A 40 -2.57 -11.98 -12.92
N ASP A 41 -1.96 -11.90 -14.11
CA ASP A 41 -2.71 -11.57 -15.33
C ASP A 41 -3.49 -12.80 -15.84
N THR A 42 -3.85 -12.86 -17.11
CA THR A 42 -4.62 -13.98 -17.68
C THR A 42 -3.83 -14.74 -18.76
N ILE A 43 -2.53 -14.46 -18.87
CA ILE A 43 -1.63 -14.99 -19.90
C ILE A 43 -0.71 -15.99 -19.21
N ASN A 44 -0.59 -17.19 -19.77
CA ASN A 44 0.35 -18.19 -19.25
C ASN A 44 1.78 -17.79 -19.61
N ASP A 45 2.66 -17.64 -18.61
CA ASP A 45 4.11 -17.50 -18.82
C ASP A 45 4.77 -18.89 -18.69
N PRO A 46 5.36 -19.43 -19.76
CA PRO A 46 5.98 -20.77 -19.73
C PRO A 46 7.21 -20.86 -18.81
N LYS A 47 7.65 -19.77 -18.20
CA LYS A 47 8.78 -19.72 -17.27
C LYS A 47 8.36 -19.68 -15.80
N THR A 48 7.08 -19.58 -15.51
CA THR A 48 6.53 -19.49 -14.15
C THR A 48 5.44 -20.54 -13.94
N PHE A 49 5.14 -20.87 -12.68
CA PHE A 49 4.08 -21.83 -12.34
C PHE A 49 2.72 -21.13 -12.22
N ASP A 50 2.25 -20.52 -13.30
CA ASP A 50 1.00 -19.77 -13.35
C ASP A 50 -0.14 -20.46 -14.13
N ASP A 51 0.10 -21.70 -14.64
CA ASP A 51 -0.86 -22.46 -15.43
C ASP A 51 -2.27 -22.52 -14.82
N ASP A 52 -2.35 -22.69 -13.50
CA ASP A 52 -3.61 -22.74 -12.76
C ASP A 52 -4.34 -21.36 -12.77
N ARG A 53 -3.61 -20.28 -12.95
CA ARG A 53 -4.07 -18.89 -12.90
C ARG A 53 -4.45 -18.31 -14.27
N THR A 54 -4.85 -19.18 -15.19
CA THR A 54 -5.28 -18.80 -16.54
C THR A 54 -6.77 -19.07 -16.74
N PRO A 55 -7.40 -18.54 -17.81
CA PRO A 55 -8.81 -18.82 -18.12
C PRO A 55 -9.11 -20.31 -18.36
N LYS A 56 -8.11 -21.08 -18.81
CA LYS A 56 -8.22 -22.53 -19.02
C LYS A 56 -7.69 -23.34 -17.85
N GLY A 57 -6.96 -22.73 -16.94
CA GLY A 57 -6.39 -23.35 -15.76
C GLY A 57 -7.45 -23.77 -14.73
N LYS A 58 -6.99 -24.37 -13.64
CA LYS A 58 -7.83 -24.88 -12.55
C LYS A 58 -8.71 -23.79 -11.92
N ASP A 59 -8.15 -22.60 -11.72
CA ASP A 59 -8.84 -21.50 -11.05
C ASP A 59 -9.78 -20.71 -11.97
N LYS A 60 -9.80 -21.05 -13.28
CA LYS A 60 -10.64 -20.38 -14.28
C LYS A 60 -10.46 -18.84 -14.23
N TRP A 61 -9.20 -18.41 -14.08
CA TRP A 61 -8.82 -17.01 -13.88
C TRP A 61 -9.11 -16.18 -15.13
N SER A 62 -10.36 -15.74 -15.27
CA SER A 62 -10.83 -15.00 -16.44
C SER A 62 -10.49 -13.52 -16.36
N SER A 63 -10.52 -12.83 -17.51
CA SER A 63 -10.34 -11.38 -17.57
C SER A 63 -11.37 -10.59 -16.75
N ILE A 64 -12.55 -11.15 -16.50
CA ILE A 64 -13.58 -10.55 -15.64
C ILE A 64 -13.12 -10.58 -14.19
N ILE A 65 -12.60 -11.74 -13.72
CA ILE A 65 -12.09 -11.90 -12.35
C ILE A 65 -10.86 -11.01 -12.15
N TYR A 66 -9.93 -11.02 -13.10
CA TYR A 66 -8.74 -10.16 -13.09
C TYR A 66 -9.10 -8.68 -12.96
N LYS A 67 -9.96 -8.16 -13.85
CA LYS A 67 -10.39 -6.75 -13.81
C LYS A 67 -11.10 -6.40 -12.49
N LYS A 68 -11.90 -7.31 -11.94
CA LYS A 68 -12.54 -7.13 -10.63
C LYS A 68 -11.50 -7.03 -9.52
N LYS A 69 -10.47 -7.88 -9.54
CA LYS A 69 -9.38 -7.86 -8.56
C LYS A 69 -8.58 -6.56 -8.66
N ILE A 70 -8.17 -6.14 -9.85
CA ILE A 70 -7.51 -4.84 -10.10
C ILE A 70 -8.35 -3.69 -9.52
N LYS A 71 -9.65 -3.67 -9.80
CA LYS A 71 -10.56 -2.63 -9.29
C LYS A 71 -10.62 -2.61 -7.76
N ASN A 72 -10.68 -3.78 -7.13
CA ASN A 72 -10.75 -3.89 -5.66
C ASN A 72 -9.45 -3.44 -5.00
N ILE A 73 -8.29 -3.91 -5.50
CA ILE A 73 -6.96 -3.49 -5.01
C ILE A 73 -6.79 -1.97 -5.18
N ALA A 74 -7.12 -1.43 -6.34
CA ALA A 74 -7.04 -0.01 -6.61
C ALA A 74 -7.93 0.82 -5.65
N LYS A 75 -9.12 0.32 -5.33
CA LYS A 75 -9.99 0.95 -4.33
C LYS A 75 -9.31 0.99 -2.97
N VAL A 76 -8.82 -0.15 -2.48
CA VAL A 76 -8.13 -0.23 -1.17
C VAL A 76 -6.95 0.73 -1.13
N ILE A 77 -6.06 0.68 -2.13
CA ILE A 77 -4.89 1.58 -2.19
C ILE A 77 -5.31 3.04 -2.17
N SER A 78 -6.35 3.42 -2.92
CA SER A 78 -6.81 4.80 -2.96
C SER A 78 -7.39 5.32 -1.65
N GLU A 79 -7.72 4.43 -0.71
CA GLU A 79 -8.31 4.76 0.59
C GLU A 79 -7.28 4.77 1.73
N ILE A 80 -6.11 4.12 1.55
CA ILE A 80 -5.06 4.06 2.58
C ILE A 80 -4.53 5.47 2.87
N GLY A 81 -4.61 5.88 4.14
CA GLY A 81 -4.08 7.16 4.62
C GLY A 81 -4.86 8.40 4.17
N ARG A 82 -5.95 8.25 3.44
CA ARG A 82 -6.74 9.38 2.91
C ARG A 82 -7.35 10.25 4.01
N GLU A 83 -7.59 9.69 5.18
CA GLU A 83 -8.11 10.43 6.35
C GLU A 83 -7.16 11.52 6.85
N ILE A 84 -5.85 11.34 6.61
CA ILE A 84 -4.81 12.24 7.15
C ILE A 84 -4.02 12.97 6.06
N SER A 85 -3.96 12.44 4.82
CA SER A 85 -3.17 13.01 3.72
C SER A 85 -3.99 13.55 2.55
N ASN A 86 -5.31 13.38 2.54
CA ASN A 86 -6.24 13.73 1.43
C ASN A 86 -5.96 13.02 0.09
N SER A 87 -4.95 12.14 0.04
CA SER A 87 -4.55 11.33 -1.11
C SER A 87 -4.28 9.90 -0.68
N GLY A 88 -4.11 8.98 -1.63
CA GLY A 88 -3.56 7.66 -1.35
C GLY A 88 -2.09 7.74 -0.90
N PRO A 89 -1.45 6.60 -0.59
CA PRO A 89 -0.06 6.59 -0.13
C PRO A 89 0.90 7.16 -1.17
N SER A 90 1.88 7.96 -0.72
CA SER A 90 2.93 8.50 -1.60
C SER A 90 3.89 7.42 -2.08
N ILE A 91 4.08 6.38 -1.28
CA ILE A 91 4.86 5.19 -1.62
C ILE A 91 4.08 3.97 -1.14
N ILE A 92 3.99 2.95 -2.00
CA ILE A 92 3.40 1.68 -1.63
C ILE A 92 4.25 0.50 -2.13
N GLY A 93 4.64 -0.38 -1.20
CA GLY A 93 5.19 -1.69 -1.52
C GLY A 93 4.07 -2.70 -1.70
N LEU A 94 4.13 -3.48 -2.77
CA LEU A 94 3.20 -4.57 -3.04
C LEU A 94 3.95 -5.89 -3.05
N SER A 95 3.36 -6.92 -2.48
CA SER A 95 3.85 -8.29 -2.55
C SER A 95 2.84 -9.21 -3.24
N GLU A 96 3.33 -10.36 -3.73
CA GLU A 96 2.55 -11.33 -4.49
C GLU A 96 2.01 -10.77 -5.81
N VAL A 97 2.87 -10.09 -6.53
CA VAL A 97 2.62 -9.52 -7.85
C VAL A 97 3.39 -10.35 -8.86
N GLU A 98 2.72 -10.87 -9.87
CA GLU A 98 3.32 -11.72 -10.88
C GLU A 98 4.39 -11.00 -11.71
N ASN A 99 4.03 -9.88 -12.33
CA ASN A 99 4.88 -9.19 -13.26
C ASN A 99 4.61 -7.68 -13.32
N LYS A 100 5.44 -6.95 -14.08
CA LYS A 100 5.30 -5.50 -14.27
C LYS A 100 4.00 -5.10 -14.97
N ASN A 101 3.42 -5.94 -15.84
CA ASN A 101 2.22 -5.59 -16.60
C ASN A 101 1.00 -5.47 -15.69
N VAL A 102 0.85 -6.35 -14.70
CA VAL A 102 -0.24 -6.22 -13.72
C VAL A 102 -0.15 -4.93 -12.90
N LEU A 103 1.07 -4.45 -12.62
CA LEU A 103 1.28 -3.14 -11.97
C LEU A 103 0.89 -1.99 -12.88
N ILE A 104 1.19 -2.08 -14.18
CA ILE A 104 0.78 -1.08 -15.18
C ILE A 104 -0.75 -0.99 -15.24
N ASP A 105 -1.44 -2.14 -15.27
CA ASP A 105 -2.90 -2.18 -15.26
C ASP A 105 -3.48 -1.61 -13.97
N LEU A 106 -2.84 -1.91 -12.84
CA LEU A 106 -3.26 -1.41 -11.54
C LEU A 106 -3.19 0.13 -11.47
N ILE A 107 -2.06 0.74 -11.82
CA ILE A 107 -1.91 2.21 -11.76
C ILE A 107 -2.75 2.94 -12.80
N LYS A 108 -3.09 2.28 -13.95
CA LYS A 108 -4.01 2.83 -14.96
C LYS A 108 -5.48 2.70 -14.58
N SER A 109 -5.80 1.99 -13.50
CA SER A 109 -7.18 1.83 -13.05
C SER A 109 -7.85 3.16 -12.72
N GLU A 110 -9.18 3.20 -12.78
CA GLU A 110 -9.97 4.42 -12.56
C GLU A 110 -9.61 5.15 -11.24
N LYS A 111 -9.36 4.38 -10.18
CA LYS A 111 -9.08 4.93 -8.85
C LYS A 111 -7.66 5.49 -8.70
N LEU A 112 -6.67 4.91 -9.40
CA LEU A 112 -5.26 5.25 -9.22
C LEU A 112 -4.67 6.11 -10.35
N LYS A 113 -5.28 6.16 -11.52
CA LYS A 113 -4.74 6.90 -12.68
C LYS A 113 -4.45 8.39 -12.42
N LYS A 114 -5.09 8.99 -11.43
CA LYS A 114 -4.89 10.41 -11.07
C LYS A 114 -3.75 10.62 -10.07
N GLU A 115 -3.32 9.56 -9.38
CA GLU A 115 -2.24 9.62 -8.37
C GLU A 115 -0.85 9.65 -9.02
N SER A 116 -0.75 9.39 -10.34
CA SER A 116 0.50 9.46 -11.13
C SER A 116 1.63 8.60 -10.57
N TYR A 117 1.33 7.38 -10.11
CA TYR A 117 2.34 6.46 -9.58
C TYR A 117 3.37 6.08 -10.64
N GLY A 118 4.66 6.12 -10.25
CA GLY A 118 5.73 5.42 -10.94
C GLY A 118 5.83 3.96 -10.47
N ILE A 119 6.50 3.10 -11.26
CA ILE A 119 6.72 1.70 -10.92
C ILE A 119 8.21 1.44 -10.79
N ALA A 120 8.64 0.90 -9.65
CA ALA A 120 9.91 0.21 -9.47
C ALA A 120 9.60 -1.29 -9.35
N HIS A 121 10.08 -2.10 -10.28
CA HIS A 121 9.84 -3.54 -10.33
C HIS A 121 11.09 -4.25 -10.83
N TYR A 122 11.41 -5.35 -10.19
CA TYR A 122 12.48 -6.26 -10.58
C TYR A 122 11.92 -7.69 -10.53
N ASP A 123 12.22 -8.49 -11.54
CA ASP A 123 11.82 -9.89 -11.56
C ASP A 123 12.49 -10.63 -10.40
N SER A 124 11.71 -11.41 -9.68
CA SER A 124 12.19 -12.29 -8.63
C SER A 124 12.80 -13.56 -9.26
N PRO A 125 13.82 -14.18 -8.63
CA PRO A 125 14.24 -15.53 -8.98
C PRO A 125 13.23 -16.61 -8.55
N ASP A 126 12.14 -16.23 -7.87
CA ASP A 126 11.06 -17.13 -7.48
C ASP A 126 10.15 -17.39 -8.69
N GLU A 127 10.04 -18.65 -9.08
CA GLU A 127 9.25 -19.11 -10.24
C GLU A 127 7.75 -19.33 -9.91
N ARG A 128 7.31 -18.98 -8.70
CA ARG A 128 5.91 -19.10 -8.25
C ARG A 128 5.08 -17.91 -8.68
#